data_fabc19dcdb33e9ed0e0bf477216b8e09
#
_entry.id   fabc19dcdb33e9ed0e0bf477216b8e09
#
_cell.length_a   1.000
_cell.length_b   1.000
_cell.length_c   1.000
_cell.angle_alpha   90.00
_cell.angle_beta   90.00
_cell.angle_gamma   90.00
#
_symmetry.space_group_name_H-M   'P 1'
#
loop_
_entity.id
_entity.type
_entity.pdbx_description
1 polymer ?
#
loop_
_entity_poly.entity_id
_entity_poly.type
_entity_poly.pdbx_seq_one_letter_code
_entity_poly.pdbx_strand_id
1 'polypeptide(L)'
;MTVQTSESLCYKAATCLDREYPGVLEHEREYITNSFHRPVWLKTSPFDKWLYEEGFALISSGGFIGYIETPNLRNNLDALEALVNFGYKHIPYFGINQPIDACFLCGFKGEFSVSPRGFVCPECGNHDENTISVIRRVSGYLSAPNSRPFNKGKQSEVIERVKHVNNGDCCNINIF
;
A
#
# COMPACT_ATOMS: atom_id res chain seq x y z
N MET A 1 6.81 -5.28 23.13
CA MET A 1 6.52 -3.86 22.88
C MET A 1 6.53 -3.66 21.37
N THR A 2 5.36 -3.61 20.74
CA THR A 2 5.28 -3.32 19.32
C THR A 2 5.46 -1.84 19.13
N VAL A 3 6.56 -1.45 18.54
CA VAL A 3 6.76 -0.07 18.11
C VAL A 3 5.96 0.11 16.81
N GLN A 4 4.69 0.46 16.91
CA GLN A 4 4.05 1.09 15.79
C GLN A 4 4.70 2.45 15.60
N THR A 5 5.66 2.51 14.71
CA THR A 5 6.18 3.79 14.28
C THR A 5 5.02 4.54 13.61
N SER A 6 4.65 5.68 14.18
CA SER A 6 3.74 6.57 13.48
C SER A 6 4.37 6.91 12.12
N GLU A 7 3.57 7.14 11.12
CA GLU A 7 4.01 7.30 9.72
C GLU A 7 5.02 8.42 9.51
N SER A 8 4.98 9.46 10.33
CA SER A 8 6.02 10.51 10.33
C SER A 8 7.33 10.02 10.93
N LEU A 9 7.32 8.97 11.77
CA LEU A 9 8.54 8.42 12.35
C LEU A 9 9.35 7.61 11.36
N CYS A 10 8.73 6.91 10.40
CA CYS A 10 9.46 6.16 9.39
C CYS A 10 10.34 7.08 8.52
N TYR A 11 9.83 8.25 8.15
CA TYR A 11 10.61 9.27 7.47
C TYR A 11 11.69 9.88 8.36
N LYS A 12 11.34 10.29 9.59
CA LYS A 12 12.30 10.88 10.53
C LYS A 12 13.39 9.89 10.93
N ALA A 13 13.02 8.62 11.17
CA ALA A 13 14.00 7.59 11.50
C ALA A 13 14.98 7.35 10.35
N ALA A 14 14.50 7.27 9.11
CA ALA A 14 15.36 7.15 7.94
C ALA A 14 16.33 8.34 7.85
N THR A 15 15.83 9.57 7.98
CA THR A 15 16.65 10.79 7.93
C THR A 15 17.69 10.84 9.07
N CYS A 16 17.33 10.41 10.28
CA CYS A 16 18.25 10.36 11.40
C CYS A 16 19.33 9.29 11.20
N LEU A 17 18.93 8.09 10.76
CA LEU A 17 19.88 6.99 10.51
C LEU A 17 20.87 7.35 9.41
N ASP A 18 20.40 7.92 8.32
CA ASP A 18 21.29 8.34 7.22
C ASP A 18 22.29 9.41 7.64
N ARG A 19 21.87 10.35 8.51
CA ARG A 19 22.74 11.39 9.05
C ARG A 19 23.77 10.84 10.05
N GLU A 20 23.35 9.94 10.96
CA GLU A 20 24.20 9.43 12.04
C GLU A 20 25.07 8.27 11.58
N TYR A 21 24.59 7.49 10.64
CA TYR A 21 25.23 6.29 10.11
C TYR A 21 25.11 6.23 8.59
N PRO A 22 25.86 7.07 7.86
CA PRO A 22 25.80 7.10 6.39
C PRO A 22 26.07 5.70 5.78
N GLY A 23 25.23 5.26 4.86
CA GLY A 23 25.37 4.00 4.15
C GLY A 23 24.84 2.76 4.88
N VAL A 24 24.24 2.91 6.06
CA VAL A 24 23.55 1.79 6.75
C VAL A 24 22.22 1.45 6.10
N LEU A 25 21.53 2.45 5.55
CA LEU A 25 20.35 2.18 4.72
C LEU A 25 20.83 1.72 3.35
N GLU A 26 20.59 0.46 3.01
CA GLU A 26 21.01 -0.17 1.74
C GLU A 26 20.42 0.53 0.49
N HIS A 27 19.47 1.42 0.68
CA HIS A 27 18.78 2.12 -0.40
C HIS A 27 18.69 3.61 -0.07
N GLU A 28 18.91 4.46 -1.05
CA GLU A 28 18.72 5.90 -1.00
C GLU A 28 17.24 6.31 -0.87
N ARG A 29 16.50 5.60 0.00
CA ARG A 29 15.09 5.91 0.26
C ARG A 29 14.94 6.84 1.44
N GLU A 30 14.10 7.83 1.29
CA GLU A 30 13.79 8.80 2.34
C GLU A 30 12.88 8.23 3.44
N TYR A 31 12.57 6.91 3.42
CA TYR A 31 11.72 6.27 4.42
C TYR A 31 12.13 4.81 4.65
N ILE A 32 11.77 4.29 5.81
CA ILE A 32 11.88 2.88 6.16
C ILE A 32 10.48 2.24 6.20
N THR A 33 10.42 0.93 6.04
CA THR A 33 9.17 0.18 6.14
C THR A 33 8.56 0.33 7.53
N ASN A 34 7.24 0.56 7.57
CA ASN A 34 6.52 0.67 8.83
C ASN A 34 6.40 -0.70 9.50
N SER A 35 6.71 -0.77 10.81
CA SER A 35 6.59 -1.98 11.61
C SER A 35 7.33 -3.18 11.00
N PHE A 36 6.73 -4.36 11.04
CA PHE A 36 7.28 -5.62 10.50
C PHE A 36 6.70 -5.98 9.12
N HIS A 37 6.13 -5.03 8.43
CA HIS A 37 5.58 -5.26 7.10
C HIS A 37 6.67 -5.52 6.06
N ARG A 38 6.34 -6.28 5.04
CA ARG A 38 7.19 -6.34 3.86
C ARG A 38 7.25 -4.98 3.19
N PRO A 39 8.44 -4.58 2.69
CA PRO A 39 8.59 -3.32 1.98
C PRO A 39 7.62 -3.19 0.80
N VAL A 40 7.00 -2.03 0.66
CA VAL A 40 5.97 -1.78 -0.36
C VAL A 40 6.47 -1.82 -1.80
N TRP A 41 7.77 -1.63 -2.00
CA TRP A 41 8.43 -1.70 -3.31
C TRP A 41 8.85 -3.12 -3.72
N LEU A 42 8.75 -4.08 -2.79
CA LEU A 42 9.13 -5.45 -3.05
C LEU A 42 7.98 -6.21 -3.72
N LYS A 43 8.22 -6.68 -4.94
CA LYS A 43 7.26 -7.53 -5.64
C LYS A 43 7.14 -8.87 -4.91
N THR A 44 5.95 -9.16 -4.40
CA THR A 44 5.62 -10.38 -3.66
C THR A 44 4.17 -10.75 -3.91
N SER A 45 3.83 -12.03 -3.79
CA SER A 45 2.43 -12.44 -3.80
C SER A 45 1.74 -12.02 -2.49
N PRO A 46 0.41 -11.85 -2.49
CA PRO A 46 -0.33 -11.55 -1.26
C PRO A 46 -0.19 -12.66 -0.21
N PHE A 47 -0.09 -13.91 -0.66
CA PHE A 47 0.08 -15.08 0.21
C PHE A 47 1.45 -15.08 0.88
N ASP A 48 2.53 -14.89 0.12
CA ASP A 48 3.90 -14.83 0.66
C ASP A 48 4.08 -13.64 1.60
N LYS A 49 3.42 -12.53 1.29
CA LYS A 49 3.43 -11.37 2.18
C LYS A 49 2.82 -11.69 3.54
N TRP A 50 1.63 -12.28 3.54
CA TRP A 50 0.96 -12.63 4.79
C TRP A 50 1.65 -13.75 5.56
N LEU A 51 2.21 -14.76 4.89
CA LEU A 51 3.04 -15.77 5.55
C LEU A 51 4.28 -15.18 6.21
N TYR A 52 4.93 -14.21 5.58
CA TYR A 52 6.03 -13.49 6.20
C TYR A 52 5.59 -12.71 7.45
N GLU A 53 4.43 -12.09 7.40
CA GLU A 53 3.91 -11.22 8.47
C GLU A 53 3.24 -12.01 9.61
N GLU A 54 2.82 -13.25 9.38
CA GLU A 54 2.08 -14.09 10.34
C GLU A 54 2.80 -14.22 11.69
N GLY A 55 4.08 -14.56 11.66
CA GLY A 55 4.88 -14.73 12.88
C GLY A 55 4.96 -13.47 13.74
N PHE A 56 5.03 -12.31 13.10
CA PHE A 56 5.06 -11.01 13.79
C PHE A 56 3.66 -10.61 14.28
N ALA A 57 2.62 -10.92 13.50
CA ALA A 57 1.24 -10.63 13.87
C ALA A 57 0.83 -11.32 15.18
N LEU A 58 1.22 -12.58 15.34
CA LEU A 58 0.87 -13.38 16.51
C LEU A 58 1.54 -12.91 17.82
N ILE A 59 2.74 -12.33 17.75
CA ILE A 59 3.48 -11.82 18.90
C ILE A 59 3.26 -10.34 19.19
N SER A 60 2.53 -9.66 18.32
CA SER A 60 2.26 -8.22 18.43
C SER A 60 1.17 -7.91 19.44
N SER A 61 1.54 -7.68 20.71
CA SER A 61 0.60 -7.39 21.80
C SER A 61 -0.23 -6.12 21.61
N GLY A 62 0.26 -5.16 20.82
CA GLY A 62 -0.44 -3.90 20.49
C GLY A 62 -1.36 -3.99 19.28
N GLY A 63 -1.46 -5.18 18.67
CA GLY A 63 -2.19 -5.41 17.43
C GLY A 63 -1.30 -5.28 16.19
N PHE A 64 -1.75 -5.91 15.11
CA PHE A 64 -1.09 -5.91 13.80
C PHE A 64 -2.16 -5.98 12.72
N ILE A 65 -2.01 -5.20 11.66
CA ILE A 65 -2.93 -5.21 10.53
C ILE A 65 -2.14 -5.50 9.26
N GLY A 66 -2.34 -6.66 8.67
CA GLY A 66 -1.72 -7.05 7.39
C GLY A 66 -2.49 -6.49 6.20
N TYR A 67 -1.91 -5.57 5.43
CA TYR A 67 -2.53 -5.04 4.22
C TYR A 67 -1.95 -5.65 2.96
N ILE A 68 -2.82 -5.94 1.99
CA ILE A 68 -2.42 -6.26 0.63
C ILE A 68 -2.99 -5.26 -0.36
N GLU A 69 -2.23 -5.01 -1.41
CA GLU A 69 -2.62 -4.13 -2.52
C GLU A 69 -3.10 -5.00 -3.68
N THR A 70 -4.34 -4.80 -4.10
CA THR A 70 -4.92 -5.54 -5.22
C THR A 70 -5.47 -4.60 -6.29
N PRO A 71 -5.57 -5.03 -7.55
CA PRO A 71 -6.40 -4.34 -8.53
C PRO A 71 -7.88 -4.39 -8.10
N ASN A 72 -8.75 -3.76 -8.85
CA ASN A 72 -10.17 -3.87 -8.61
C ASN A 72 -10.66 -5.30 -8.88
N LEU A 73 -11.06 -6.02 -7.84
CA LEU A 73 -11.50 -7.42 -7.89
C LEU A 73 -13.02 -7.57 -8.09
N ARG A 74 -13.74 -6.50 -8.44
CA ARG A 74 -15.20 -6.55 -8.61
C ARG A 74 -15.67 -7.65 -9.58
N ASN A 75 -14.88 -7.92 -10.60
CA ASN A 75 -15.20 -8.93 -11.62
C ASN A 75 -14.47 -10.27 -11.40
N ASN A 76 -13.82 -10.45 -10.25
CA ASN A 76 -13.13 -11.69 -9.88
C ASN A 76 -13.35 -11.99 -8.39
N LEU A 77 -14.58 -12.43 -8.09
CA LEU A 77 -14.97 -12.72 -6.71
C LEU A 77 -14.30 -13.97 -6.16
N ASP A 78 -13.95 -14.92 -7.01
CA ASP A 78 -13.24 -16.14 -6.60
C ASP A 78 -11.85 -15.82 -6.06
N ALA A 79 -11.14 -14.89 -6.72
CA ALA A 79 -9.86 -14.40 -6.21
C ALA A 79 -10.00 -13.64 -4.89
N LEU A 80 -11.06 -12.84 -4.74
CA LEU A 80 -11.35 -12.16 -3.49
C LEU A 80 -11.64 -13.14 -2.36
N GLU A 81 -12.46 -14.16 -2.63
CA GLU A 81 -12.77 -15.22 -1.66
C GLU A 81 -11.51 -15.98 -1.23
N ALA A 82 -10.65 -16.34 -2.18
CA ALA A 82 -9.38 -17.01 -1.88
C ALA A 82 -8.49 -16.16 -0.96
N LEU A 83 -8.38 -14.85 -1.22
CA LEU A 83 -7.63 -13.93 -0.38
C LEU A 83 -8.22 -13.81 1.03
N VAL A 84 -9.54 -13.67 1.14
CA VAL A 84 -10.23 -13.59 2.44
C VAL A 84 -10.05 -14.88 3.24
N ASN A 85 -10.24 -16.03 2.62
CA ASN A 85 -10.07 -17.34 3.26
C ASN A 85 -8.63 -17.56 3.74
N PHE A 86 -7.66 -17.14 2.95
CA PHE A 86 -6.25 -17.25 3.34
C PHE A 86 -5.92 -16.27 4.47
N GLY A 87 -6.30 -15.00 4.33
CA GLY A 87 -6.06 -13.98 5.36
C GLY A 87 -6.67 -14.37 6.71
N TYR A 88 -7.88 -14.90 6.71
CA TYR A 88 -8.57 -15.36 7.91
C TYR A 88 -7.80 -16.45 8.67
N LYS A 89 -7.05 -17.30 7.97
CA LYS A 89 -6.26 -18.38 8.58
C LYS A 89 -4.93 -17.90 9.17
N HIS A 90 -4.32 -16.86 8.60
CA HIS A 90 -2.93 -16.48 8.86
C HIS A 90 -2.76 -15.15 9.59
N ILE A 91 -3.67 -14.21 9.43
CA ILE A 91 -3.53 -12.85 9.97
C ILE A 91 -4.74 -12.50 10.84
N PRO A 92 -4.53 -12.18 12.13
CA PRO A 92 -5.64 -11.85 13.06
C PRO A 92 -6.49 -10.66 12.62
N TYR A 93 -5.89 -9.68 11.95
CA TYR A 93 -6.59 -8.55 11.37
C TYR A 93 -5.92 -8.12 10.07
N PHE A 94 -6.66 -8.16 8.98
CA PHE A 94 -6.15 -7.81 7.66
C PHE A 94 -7.09 -6.91 6.88
N GLY A 95 -6.53 -6.26 5.87
CA GLY A 95 -7.27 -5.42 4.94
C GLY A 95 -6.81 -5.62 3.49
N ILE A 96 -7.77 -5.51 2.58
CA ILE A 96 -7.52 -5.58 1.14
C ILE A 96 -7.72 -4.17 0.57
N ASN A 97 -6.62 -3.54 0.13
CA ASN A 97 -6.66 -2.23 -0.49
C ASN A 97 -6.94 -2.37 -1.98
N GLN A 98 -7.98 -1.70 -2.43
CA GLN A 98 -8.36 -1.61 -3.85
C GLN A 98 -8.43 -0.15 -4.28
N PRO A 99 -8.12 0.17 -5.55
CA PRO A 99 -8.30 1.50 -6.09
C PRO A 99 -9.79 1.89 -6.14
N ILE A 100 -10.12 3.06 -5.62
CA ILE A 100 -11.48 3.62 -5.61
C ILE A 100 -11.49 5.04 -6.13
N ASP A 101 -10.58 5.38 -7.05
CA ASP A 101 -10.49 6.72 -7.60
C ASP A 101 -11.65 7.02 -8.55
N ALA A 102 -12.04 8.27 -8.63
CA ALA A 102 -13.11 8.74 -9.49
C ALA A 102 -12.75 10.08 -10.17
N CYS A 103 -13.08 10.18 -11.44
CA CYS A 103 -13.01 11.44 -12.18
C CYS A 103 -14.44 11.98 -12.39
N PHE A 104 -14.69 13.18 -11.93
CA PHE A 104 -16.02 13.81 -12.04
C PHE A 104 -16.24 14.44 -13.43
N LEU A 105 -15.18 14.61 -14.26
CA LEU A 105 -15.32 15.14 -15.62
C LEU A 105 -15.77 14.07 -16.62
N CYS A 106 -15.15 12.89 -16.61
CA CYS A 106 -15.47 11.82 -17.57
C CYS A 106 -16.25 10.65 -16.97
N GLY A 107 -16.46 10.63 -15.63
CA GLY A 107 -17.17 9.57 -14.94
C GLY A 107 -16.35 8.30 -14.70
N PHE A 108 -15.05 8.29 -15.04
CA PHE A 108 -14.18 7.14 -14.79
C PHE A 108 -14.14 6.79 -13.31
N LYS A 109 -14.21 5.49 -13.03
CA LYS A 109 -14.05 4.92 -11.67
C LYS A 109 -13.09 3.75 -11.73
N GLY A 110 -11.98 3.85 -10.99
CA GLY A 110 -10.96 2.82 -11.02
C GLY A 110 -9.67 3.30 -10.39
N GLU A 111 -8.55 3.01 -11.03
CA GLU A 111 -7.24 3.40 -10.56
C GLU A 111 -6.65 4.51 -11.43
N PHE A 112 -6.20 5.58 -10.78
CA PHE A 112 -5.50 6.67 -11.45
C PHE A 112 -4.02 6.36 -11.59
N SER A 113 -3.45 6.83 -12.69
CA SER A 113 -2.01 6.80 -12.91
C SER A 113 -1.31 7.83 -12.02
N VAL A 114 -0.12 7.48 -11.54
CA VAL A 114 0.73 8.41 -10.78
C VAL A 114 1.73 9.04 -11.73
N SER A 115 1.83 10.37 -11.69
CA SER A 115 2.77 11.15 -12.49
C SER A 115 3.55 12.12 -11.59
N PRO A 116 4.64 12.75 -12.07
CA PRO A 116 5.32 13.80 -11.32
C PRO A 116 4.42 15.00 -10.96
N ARG A 117 3.29 15.15 -11.67
CA ARG A 117 2.26 16.18 -11.41
C ARG A 117 1.15 15.72 -10.46
N GLY A 118 1.28 14.51 -9.89
CA GLY A 118 0.25 13.91 -9.05
C GLY A 118 -0.56 12.84 -9.78
N PHE A 119 -1.80 12.66 -9.37
CA PHE A 119 -2.70 11.65 -9.91
C PHE A 119 -3.38 12.13 -11.19
N VAL A 120 -3.44 11.26 -12.20
CA VAL A 120 -3.99 11.57 -13.52
C VAL A 120 -5.03 10.52 -13.89
N CYS A 121 -6.20 10.97 -14.33
CA CYS A 121 -7.24 10.10 -14.85
C CYS A 121 -6.73 9.40 -16.14
N PRO A 122 -6.75 8.06 -16.22
CA PRO A 122 -6.25 7.34 -17.39
C PRO A 122 -7.11 7.53 -18.64
N GLU A 123 -8.39 7.90 -18.49
CA GLU A 123 -9.31 8.08 -19.61
C GLU A 123 -9.22 9.48 -20.27
N CYS A 124 -9.22 10.53 -19.44
CA CYS A 124 -9.28 11.91 -19.98
C CYS A 124 -8.07 12.78 -19.66
N GLY A 125 -7.09 12.24 -18.94
CA GLY A 125 -5.90 13.00 -18.54
C GLY A 125 -6.13 14.07 -17.47
N ASN A 126 -7.34 14.12 -16.88
CA ASN A 126 -7.65 15.09 -15.84
C ASN A 126 -6.79 14.89 -14.60
N HIS A 127 -6.24 15.97 -14.07
CA HIS A 127 -5.41 16.03 -12.88
C HIS A 127 -5.79 17.16 -11.92
N ASP A 128 -6.92 17.83 -12.19
CA ASP A 128 -7.43 18.88 -11.30
C ASP A 128 -8.02 18.26 -10.03
N GLU A 129 -7.40 18.57 -8.91
CA GLU A 129 -7.75 18.06 -7.59
C GLU A 129 -9.21 18.35 -7.15
N ASN A 130 -9.82 19.38 -7.72
CA ASN A 130 -11.22 19.72 -7.43
C ASN A 130 -12.23 18.85 -8.18
N THR A 131 -11.79 18.19 -9.24
CA THR A 131 -12.63 17.39 -10.14
C THR A 131 -12.24 15.90 -10.16
N ILE A 132 -11.32 15.49 -9.29
CA ILE A 132 -10.96 14.10 -9.04
C ILE A 132 -11.16 13.74 -7.58
N SER A 133 -11.46 12.47 -7.33
CA SER A 133 -11.43 11.89 -5.97
C SER A 133 -10.41 10.76 -5.97
N VAL A 134 -9.34 10.94 -5.22
CA VAL A 134 -8.29 9.95 -5.05
C VAL A 134 -8.12 9.64 -3.58
N ILE A 135 -8.33 8.39 -3.21
CA ILE A 135 -8.17 7.94 -1.84
C ILE A 135 -7.08 6.88 -1.79
N ARG A 136 -6.09 7.10 -0.94
CA ARG A 136 -4.98 6.16 -0.73
C ARG A 136 -4.84 5.84 0.75
N ARG A 137 -4.55 4.59 1.02
CA ARG A 137 -4.12 4.16 2.33
C ARG A 137 -2.61 4.06 2.35
N VAL A 138 -1.98 4.85 3.20
CA VAL A 138 -0.54 4.83 3.43
C VAL A 138 -0.32 4.63 4.91
N SER A 139 0.27 3.51 5.28
CA SER A 139 0.42 3.08 6.68
C SER A 139 -0.95 3.02 7.39
N GLY A 140 -1.23 3.83 8.38
CA GLY A 140 -2.53 3.90 9.08
C GLY A 140 -3.50 4.94 8.52
N TYR A 141 -3.10 5.79 7.57
CA TYR A 141 -3.96 6.87 7.06
C TYR A 141 -4.71 6.47 5.79
N LEU A 142 -6.01 6.68 5.82
CA LEU A 142 -6.88 6.62 4.66
C LEU A 142 -7.33 8.04 4.33
N SER A 143 -6.77 8.64 3.29
CA SER A 143 -7.17 9.98 2.86
C SER A 143 -6.74 10.29 1.42
N ALA A 144 -7.26 11.39 0.89
CA ALA A 144 -6.75 11.96 -0.34
C ALA A 144 -5.33 12.53 -0.09
N PRO A 145 -4.32 12.14 -0.86
CA PRO A 145 -2.95 12.60 -0.67
C PRO A 145 -2.79 14.12 -0.70
N ASN A 146 -3.66 14.79 -1.45
CA ASN A 146 -3.62 16.23 -1.67
C ASN A 146 -4.36 17.02 -0.59
N SER A 147 -5.39 16.46 0.02
CA SER A 147 -6.14 17.12 1.10
C SER A 147 -5.45 17.00 2.46
N ARG A 148 -4.53 16.07 2.60
CA ARG A 148 -3.73 15.88 3.81
C ARG A 148 -2.26 15.82 3.40
N PRO A 149 -1.44 16.79 3.81
CA PRO A 149 -0.06 16.86 3.36
C PRO A 149 0.71 15.61 3.82
N PHE A 150 1.05 14.77 2.87
CA PHE A 150 2.00 13.69 3.10
C PHE A 150 3.41 14.25 3.15
N ASN A 151 4.23 13.78 4.08
CA ASN A 151 5.65 14.08 4.05
C ASN A 151 6.32 13.40 2.84
N LYS A 152 7.55 13.78 2.51
CA LYS A 152 8.27 13.22 1.37
C LYS A 152 8.35 11.70 1.37
N GLY A 153 8.64 11.08 2.52
CA GLY A 153 8.71 9.63 2.63
C GLY A 153 7.40 8.94 2.28
N LYS A 154 6.25 9.49 2.67
CA LYS A 154 4.94 8.95 2.29
C LYS A 154 4.62 9.15 0.81
N GLN A 155 5.03 10.28 0.25
CA GLN A 155 4.88 10.50 -1.19
C GLN A 155 5.70 9.47 -1.98
N SER A 156 6.95 9.23 -1.58
CA SER A 156 7.80 8.20 -2.17
C SER A 156 7.18 6.80 -2.00
N GLU A 157 6.65 6.48 -0.82
CA GLU A 157 5.96 5.21 -0.57
C GLU A 157 4.76 5.00 -1.50
N VAL A 158 3.97 6.03 -1.78
CA VAL A 158 2.83 5.93 -2.72
C VAL A 158 3.31 5.67 -4.14
N ILE A 159 4.39 6.32 -4.56
CA ILE A 159 4.95 6.20 -5.92
C ILE A 159 5.59 4.83 -6.12
N GLU A 160 6.33 4.33 -5.13
CA GLU A 160 7.09 3.08 -5.22
C GLU A 160 6.26 1.84 -4.94
N ARG A 161 5.02 2.00 -4.49
CA ARG A 161 4.15 0.89 -4.09
C ARG A 161 3.83 -0.03 -5.25
N VAL A 162 4.11 -1.32 -5.06
CA VAL A 162 3.83 -2.38 -6.03
C VAL A 162 2.59 -3.15 -5.61
N LYS A 163 1.74 -3.49 -6.57
CA LYS A 163 0.60 -4.38 -6.31
C LYS A 163 1.07 -5.81 -6.09
N HIS A 164 0.41 -6.50 -5.19
CA HIS A 164 0.67 -7.91 -4.89
C HIS A 164 0.00 -8.86 -5.90
N VAL A 165 -1.01 -8.37 -6.63
CA VAL A 165 -1.71 -9.10 -7.69
C VAL A 165 -1.74 -8.22 -8.94
N ASN A 166 -1.33 -8.74 -10.09
CA ASN A 166 -1.45 -8.04 -11.36
C ASN A 166 -2.76 -8.41 -12.06
N ASN A 167 -3.27 -7.55 -12.95
CA ASN A 167 -4.51 -7.80 -13.69
C ASN A 167 -4.48 -9.09 -14.54
N GLY A 168 -3.29 -9.58 -14.93
CA GLY A 168 -3.11 -10.85 -15.65
C GLY A 168 -3.00 -12.08 -14.77
N ASP A 169 -2.64 -11.93 -13.50
CA ASP A 169 -2.43 -13.04 -12.56
C ASP A 169 -3.74 -13.47 -11.89
N CYS A 170 -4.80 -12.66 -11.97
CA CYS A 170 -6.10 -12.96 -11.36
C CYS A 170 -6.77 -14.24 -11.90
N CYS A 171 -6.36 -14.72 -13.08
CA CYS A 171 -6.88 -15.94 -13.68
C CYS A 171 -6.03 -17.19 -13.37
N ASN A 172 -4.83 -17.02 -12.77
CA ASN A 172 -3.85 -18.08 -12.53
C ASN A 172 -3.47 -18.22 -11.06
N ILE A 173 -4.34 -17.87 -10.14
CA ILE A 173 -4.13 -18.21 -8.74
C ILE A 173 -4.41 -19.70 -8.59
N ASN A 174 -3.37 -20.52 -8.83
CA ASN A 174 -3.42 -21.93 -8.47
C ASN A 174 -3.51 -22.02 -6.94
N ILE A 175 -4.68 -22.32 -6.44
CA ILE A 175 -4.94 -22.61 -5.03
C ILE A 175 -4.44 -24.03 -4.81
N PHE A 176 -3.26 -24.18 -4.20
CA PHE A 176 -2.82 -25.46 -3.64
C PHE A 176 -3.22 -25.56 -2.17
#